data_90dcce09a070aa347c818e3319c71b60
#
_entry.id   90dcce09a070aa347c818e3319c71b60
#
_cell.length_a   1.000
_cell.length_b   1.000
_cell.length_c   1.000
_cell.angle_alpha   90.00
_cell.angle_beta   90.00
_cell.angle_gamma   90.00
#
_symmetry.space_group_name_H-M   'P 1'
#
loop_
_entity.id
_entity.type
_entity.pdbx_description
1 polymer ?
#
loop_
_entity_poly.entity_id
_entity_poly.type
_entity_poly.pdbx_seq_one_letter_code
_entity_poly.pdbx_strand_id
1 'polypeptide(L)'
;GRAEAGRAYVQLGLGYLQQGLTEQAKAPLGKALALDSSDADAHAALALVFQAEGEPALAETHFRKALQSSGGNARIRNNYGSFLYAQGRFAEAEQMFRLASSDTLYPERSRVYENLGLTALKLDSREAAHAYLLKALQLNQRQPKALLEMAELSYENRHYVPARDYYDRFSELSAHDARSLLLGSRLARVFDEQGALAETGQQLQRLYPGTPEYQQYLSEQR
;
A
#
# COMPACT_ATOMS: atom_id res chain seq x y z
N GLY A 1 -5.58 8.18 34.65
CA GLY A 1 -5.88 6.83 35.06
C GLY A 1 -5.11 5.77 34.29
N ARG A 2 -5.42 4.50 34.53
CA ARG A 2 -4.75 3.36 33.86
C ARG A 2 -4.91 3.40 32.35
N ALA A 3 -6.10 3.71 31.87
CA ALA A 3 -6.38 3.76 30.43
C ALA A 3 -5.56 4.84 29.74
N GLU A 4 -5.40 5.99 30.37
CA GLU A 4 -4.57 7.09 29.83
C GLU A 4 -3.10 6.72 29.79
N ALA A 5 -2.61 6.07 30.87
CA ALA A 5 -1.23 5.59 30.91
C ALA A 5 -0.98 4.55 29.82
N GLY A 6 -1.92 3.63 29.61
CA GLY A 6 -1.83 2.64 28.53
C GLY A 6 -1.72 3.29 27.16
N ARG A 7 -2.58 4.26 26.86
CA ARG A 7 -2.52 5.01 25.59
C ARG A 7 -1.19 5.73 25.42
N ALA A 8 -0.67 6.34 26.49
CA ALA A 8 0.62 7.03 26.45
C ALA A 8 1.77 6.06 26.12
N TYR A 9 1.76 4.87 26.74
CA TYR A 9 2.77 3.86 26.45
C TYR A 9 2.68 3.36 25.00
N VAL A 10 1.46 3.16 24.48
CA VAL A 10 1.28 2.76 23.08
C VAL A 10 1.82 3.83 22.14
N GLN A 11 1.50 5.10 22.39
CA GLN A 11 2.01 6.20 21.56
C GLN A 11 3.53 6.30 21.60
N LEU A 12 4.14 6.09 22.78
CA LEU A 12 5.59 6.07 22.89
C LEU A 12 6.19 4.92 22.06
N GLY A 13 5.61 3.73 22.16
CA GLY A 13 6.05 2.57 21.38
C GLY A 13 5.95 2.81 19.89
N LEU A 14 4.83 3.35 19.41
CA LEU A 14 4.64 3.70 18.00
C LEU A 14 5.63 4.77 17.55
N GLY A 15 5.94 5.74 18.41
CA GLY A 15 6.95 6.76 18.10
C GLY A 15 8.33 6.15 17.87
N TYR A 16 8.75 5.23 18.72
CA TYR A 16 10.00 4.50 18.52
C TYR A 16 9.98 3.67 17.24
N LEU A 17 8.86 3.01 16.94
CA LEU A 17 8.71 2.21 15.71
C LEU A 17 8.88 3.08 14.48
N GLN A 18 8.29 4.28 14.46
CA GLN A 18 8.42 5.21 13.34
C GLN A 18 9.87 5.62 13.09
N GLN A 19 10.70 5.61 14.13
CA GLN A 19 12.13 5.89 14.03
C GLN A 19 12.95 4.65 13.67
N GLY A 20 12.31 3.49 13.50
CA GLY A 20 12.99 2.23 13.24
C GLY A 20 13.63 1.60 14.49
N LEU A 21 13.30 2.11 15.67
CA LEU A 21 13.88 1.66 16.95
C LEU A 21 13.00 0.55 17.56
N THR A 22 13.00 -0.60 16.91
CA THR A 22 12.10 -1.71 17.26
C THR A 22 12.32 -2.25 18.66
N GLU A 23 13.57 -2.42 19.07
CA GLU A 23 13.86 -2.89 20.45
C GLU A 23 13.35 -1.91 21.50
N GLN A 24 13.54 -0.61 21.27
CA GLN A 24 13.09 0.42 22.19
C GLN A 24 11.56 0.52 22.25
N ALA A 25 10.88 0.17 21.17
CA ALA A 25 9.42 0.17 21.11
C ALA A 25 8.80 -0.87 22.04
N LYS A 26 9.47 -1.99 22.26
CA LYS A 26 8.92 -3.12 23.02
C LYS A 26 8.69 -2.78 24.51
N ALA A 27 9.57 -2.00 25.12
CA ALA A 27 9.46 -1.69 26.54
C ALA A 27 8.17 -0.96 26.91
N PRO A 28 7.82 0.19 26.27
CA PRO A 28 6.55 0.85 26.57
C PRO A 28 5.33 0.00 26.17
N LEU A 29 5.40 -0.76 25.10
CA LEU A 29 4.28 -1.63 24.70
C LEU A 29 4.06 -2.76 25.72
N GLY A 30 5.14 -3.30 26.27
CA GLY A 30 5.06 -4.27 27.36
C GLY A 30 4.42 -3.67 28.62
N LYS A 31 4.72 -2.41 28.91
CA LYS A 31 4.09 -1.70 30.03
C LYS A 31 2.59 -1.49 29.81
N ALA A 32 2.18 -1.17 28.57
CA ALA A 32 0.76 -1.08 28.24
C ALA A 32 0.06 -2.42 28.50
N LEU A 33 0.65 -3.53 28.07
CA LEU A 33 0.09 -4.87 28.28
C LEU A 33 0.10 -5.28 29.76
N ALA A 34 1.05 -4.77 30.57
CA ALA A 34 1.05 -5.01 32.00
C ALA A 34 -0.14 -4.31 32.68
N LEU A 35 -0.57 -3.16 32.15
CA LEU A 35 -1.76 -2.45 32.65
C LEU A 35 -3.05 -3.12 32.18
N ASP A 36 -3.09 -3.61 30.94
CA ASP A 36 -4.23 -4.30 30.33
C ASP A 36 -3.71 -5.32 29.33
N SER A 37 -3.73 -6.58 29.70
CA SER A 37 -3.19 -7.67 28.87
C SER A 37 -3.97 -7.89 27.57
N SER A 38 -5.17 -7.31 27.45
CA SER A 38 -5.99 -7.40 26.26
C SER A 38 -6.04 -6.08 25.46
N ASP A 39 -5.13 -5.15 25.76
CA ASP A 39 -5.06 -3.85 25.04
C ASP A 39 -4.83 -4.10 23.54
N ALA A 40 -5.88 -3.87 22.74
CA ALA A 40 -5.84 -4.14 21.30
C ALA A 40 -4.80 -3.28 20.60
N ASP A 41 -4.69 -2.02 20.98
CA ASP A 41 -3.73 -1.10 20.36
C ASP A 41 -2.28 -1.50 20.65
N ALA A 42 -2.03 -1.96 21.89
CA ALA A 42 -0.70 -2.45 22.25
C ALA A 42 -0.33 -3.72 21.48
N HIS A 43 -1.25 -4.67 21.35
CA HIS A 43 -1.03 -5.85 20.51
C HIS A 43 -0.81 -5.50 19.06
N ALA A 44 -1.62 -4.59 18.50
CA ALA A 44 -1.48 -4.15 17.10
C ALA A 44 -0.12 -3.48 16.87
N ALA A 45 0.34 -2.65 17.83
CA ALA A 45 1.64 -2.01 17.72
C ALA A 45 2.79 -3.03 17.80
N LEU A 46 2.70 -4.02 18.70
CA LEU A 46 3.67 -5.11 18.77
C LEU A 46 3.71 -5.93 17.49
N ALA A 47 2.55 -6.17 16.88
CA ALA A 47 2.50 -6.86 15.60
C ALA A 47 3.34 -6.12 14.55
N LEU A 48 3.21 -4.79 14.48
CA LEU A 48 4.00 -3.97 13.55
C LEU A 48 5.50 -4.02 13.89
N VAL A 49 5.84 -4.01 15.17
CA VAL A 49 7.24 -4.14 15.62
C VAL A 49 7.83 -5.46 15.14
N PHE A 50 7.15 -6.57 15.39
CA PHE A 50 7.64 -7.89 14.97
C PHE A 50 7.65 -8.04 13.45
N GLN A 51 6.71 -7.44 12.75
CA GLN A 51 6.75 -7.40 11.28
C GLN A 51 8.02 -6.68 10.79
N ALA A 52 8.35 -5.54 11.39
CA ALA A 52 9.55 -4.78 11.04
C ALA A 52 10.84 -5.55 11.36
N GLU A 53 10.81 -6.41 12.37
CA GLU A 53 11.95 -7.25 12.75
C GLU A 53 12.05 -8.56 11.95
N GLY A 54 11.14 -8.80 11.02
CA GLY A 54 11.16 -10.04 10.25
C GLY A 54 10.73 -11.27 11.04
N GLU A 55 9.83 -11.09 12.03
CA GLU A 55 9.29 -12.15 12.88
C GLU A 55 7.80 -12.36 12.58
N PRO A 56 7.45 -12.96 11.40
CA PRO A 56 6.06 -13.01 10.96
C PRO A 56 5.14 -13.82 11.87
N ALA A 57 5.62 -14.89 12.48
CA ALA A 57 4.79 -15.70 13.38
C ALA A 57 4.38 -14.90 14.61
N LEU A 58 5.31 -14.15 15.20
CA LEU A 58 5.01 -13.27 16.34
C LEU A 58 4.10 -12.12 15.93
N ALA A 59 4.33 -11.54 14.76
CA ALA A 59 3.48 -10.48 14.24
C ALA A 59 2.04 -10.98 14.11
N GLU A 60 1.83 -12.14 13.49
CA GLU A 60 0.48 -12.67 13.31
C GLU A 60 -0.21 -12.99 14.64
N THR A 61 0.52 -13.53 15.61
CA THR A 61 -0.01 -13.80 16.96
C THR A 61 -0.59 -12.52 17.57
N HIS A 62 0.15 -11.42 17.48
CA HIS A 62 -0.30 -10.15 18.04
C HIS A 62 -1.42 -9.51 17.24
N PHE A 63 -1.43 -9.63 15.91
CA PHE A 63 -2.56 -9.19 15.10
C PHE A 63 -3.85 -9.91 15.51
N ARG A 64 -3.79 -11.22 15.69
CA ARG A 64 -4.97 -12.01 16.08
C ARG A 64 -5.48 -11.61 17.45
N LYS A 65 -4.58 -11.40 18.42
CA LYS A 65 -4.96 -10.91 19.75
C LYS A 65 -5.62 -9.54 19.68
N ALA A 66 -5.06 -8.64 18.87
CA ALA A 66 -5.62 -7.32 18.67
C ALA A 66 -7.03 -7.36 18.09
N LEU A 67 -7.25 -8.21 17.08
CA LEU A 67 -8.56 -8.37 16.47
C LEU A 67 -9.58 -8.94 17.45
N GLN A 68 -9.18 -9.94 18.22
CA GLN A 68 -10.05 -10.59 19.21
C GLN A 68 -10.51 -9.59 20.26
N SER A 69 -9.60 -8.79 20.79
CA SER A 69 -9.92 -7.86 21.87
C SER A 69 -10.59 -6.58 21.40
N SER A 70 -10.41 -6.18 20.14
CA SER A 70 -11.03 -4.97 19.59
C SER A 70 -12.42 -5.20 19.01
N GLY A 71 -12.84 -6.45 18.84
CA GLY A 71 -14.08 -6.77 18.15
C GLY A 71 -14.01 -6.52 16.65
N GLY A 72 -12.82 -6.36 16.08
CA GLY A 72 -12.65 -6.19 14.65
C GLY A 72 -12.55 -4.74 14.18
N ASN A 73 -11.68 -3.97 14.81
CA ASN A 73 -11.39 -2.59 14.43
C ASN A 73 -10.86 -2.49 12.99
N ALA A 74 -11.37 -1.53 12.22
CA ALA A 74 -11.00 -1.37 10.81
C ALA A 74 -9.50 -1.10 10.61
N ARG A 75 -8.90 -0.26 11.44
CA ARG A 75 -7.46 0.04 11.36
C ARG A 75 -6.62 -1.22 11.54
N ILE A 76 -6.97 -2.03 12.54
CA ILE A 76 -6.25 -3.27 12.82
C ILE A 76 -6.45 -4.27 11.68
N ARG A 77 -7.67 -4.40 11.15
CA ARG A 77 -7.95 -5.24 10.00
C ARG A 77 -7.16 -4.83 8.78
N ASN A 78 -7.05 -3.53 8.52
CA ASN A 78 -6.26 -3.02 7.42
C ASN A 78 -4.77 -3.32 7.60
N ASN A 79 -4.24 -3.15 8.80
CA ASN A 79 -2.84 -3.47 9.09
C ASN A 79 -2.57 -4.96 8.96
N TYR A 80 -3.47 -5.80 9.43
CA TYR A 80 -3.34 -7.25 9.30
C TYR A 80 -3.45 -7.67 7.82
N GLY A 81 -4.37 -7.07 7.09
CA GLY A 81 -4.47 -7.29 5.65
C GLY A 81 -3.17 -6.97 4.92
N SER A 82 -2.54 -5.84 5.26
CA SER A 82 -1.26 -5.46 4.67
C SER A 82 -0.15 -6.46 5.03
N PHE A 83 -0.14 -6.96 6.26
CA PHE A 83 0.78 -8.02 6.66
C PHE A 83 0.56 -9.28 5.82
N LEU A 84 -0.68 -9.72 5.67
CA LEU A 84 -1.02 -10.90 4.88
C LEU A 84 -0.63 -10.74 3.41
N TYR A 85 -0.84 -9.56 2.85
CA TYR A 85 -0.40 -9.21 1.51
C TYR A 85 1.12 -9.38 1.37
N ALA A 86 1.87 -8.84 2.32
CA ALA A 86 3.33 -8.94 2.32
C ALA A 86 3.82 -10.39 2.42
N GLN A 87 3.04 -11.25 3.06
CA GLN A 87 3.34 -12.69 3.17
C GLN A 87 2.89 -13.48 1.94
N GLY A 88 2.30 -12.83 0.93
CA GLY A 88 1.78 -13.51 -0.25
C GLY A 88 0.44 -14.21 -0.03
N ARG A 89 -0.21 -13.96 1.08
CA ARG A 89 -1.50 -14.58 1.46
C ARG A 89 -2.64 -13.67 0.99
N PHE A 90 -2.80 -13.58 -0.32
CA PHE A 90 -3.66 -12.55 -0.95
C PHE A 90 -5.16 -12.78 -0.70
N ALA A 91 -5.62 -14.02 -0.72
CA ALA A 91 -7.04 -14.31 -0.45
C ALA A 91 -7.44 -13.91 0.97
N GLU A 92 -6.58 -14.19 1.95
CA GLU A 92 -6.81 -13.80 3.33
C GLU A 92 -6.70 -12.28 3.50
N ALA A 93 -5.75 -11.65 2.80
CA ALA A 93 -5.62 -10.19 2.80
C ALA A 93 -6.89 -9.53 2.28
N GLU A 94 -7.45 -10.03 1.18
CA GLU A 94 -8.69 -9.51 0.61
C GLU A 94 -9.83 -9.55 1.63
N GLN A 95 -9.95 -10.66 2.35
CA GLN A 95 -10.98 -10.81 3.36
C GLN A 95 -10.86 -9.75 4.46
N MET A 96 -9.65 -9.51 4.94
CA MET A 96 -9.40 -8.49 5.97
C MET A 96 -9.69 -7.08 5.44
N PHE A 97 -9.26 -6.78 4.24
CA PHE A 97 -9.53 -5.46 3.64
C PHE A 97 -11.03 -5.24 3.38
N ARG A 98 -11.75 -6.26 2.96
CA ARG A 98 -13.20 -6.16 2.79
C ARG A 98 -13.89 -5.82 4.10
N LEU A 99 -13.54 -6.52 5.17
CA LEU A 99 -14.08 -6.24 6.50
C LEU A 99 -13.75 -4.81 6.95
N ALA A 100 -12.51 -4.36 6.72
CA ALA A 100 -12.12 -2.99 7.05
C ALA A 100 -12.91 -1.95 6.24
N SER A 101 -13.16 -2.21 4.95
CA SER A 101 -13.88 -1.28 4.09
C SER A 101 -15.35 -1.11 4.46
N SER A 102 -15.92 -2.03 5.23
CA SER A 102 -17.30 -1.95 5.67
C SER A 102 -17.53 -0.88 6.74
N ASP A 103 -16.47 -0.40 7.40
CA ASP A 103 -16.56 0.73 8.32
C ASP A 103 -16.55 2.03 7.51
N THR A 104 -17.73 2.55 7.23
CA THR A 104 -17.90 3.75 6.41
C THR A 104 -17.39 5.03 7.05
N LEU A 105 -17.09 5.01 8.34
CA LEU A 105 -16.59 6.16 9.09
C LEU A 105 -15.08 6.10 9.31
N TYR A 106 -14.42 5.02 8.84
CA TYR A 106 -12.98 4.91 8.98
C TYR A 106 -12.28 5.98 8.11
N PRO A 107 -11.47 6.87 8.71
CA PRO A 107 -10.89 8.00 7.97
C PRO A 107 -9.98 7.61 6.81
N GLU A 108 -9.34 6.44 6.88
CA GLU A 108 -8.44 5.96 5.82
C GLU A 108 -9.09 4.90 4.94
N ARG A 109 -10.40 4.93 4.80
CA ARG A 109 -11.16 3.98 3.98
C ARG A 109 -10.68 3.99 2.52
N SER A 110 -10.24 5.13 2.01
CA SER A 110 -9.66 5.24 0.67
C SER A 110 -8.43 4.34 0.49
N ARG A 111 -7.59 4.25 1.51
CA ARG A 111 -6.42 3.36 1.50
C ARG A 111 -6.81 1.89 1.50
N VAL A 112 -7.88 1.55 2.20
CA VAL A 112 -8.39 0.17 2.21
C VAL A 112 -8.79 -0.24 0.79
N TYR A 113 -9.49 0.63 0.07
CA TYR A 113 -9.85 0.35 -1.33
C TYR A 113 -8.64 0.28 -2.24
N GLU A 114 -7.63 1.09 -2.03
CA GLU A 114 -6.36 0.97 -2.77
C GLU A 114 -5.73 -0.41 -2.52
N ASN A 115 -5.67 -0.82 -1.26
CA ASN A 115 -5.16 -2.14 -0.89
C ASN A 115 -5.98 -3.28 -1.50
N LEU A 116 -7.31 -3.13 -1.52
CA LEU A 116 -8.19 -4.11 -2.20
C LEU A 116 -7.88 -4.20 -3.68
N GLY A 117 -7.66 -3.07 -4.33
CA GLY A 117 -7.32 -3.04 -5.75
C GLY A 117 -5.99 -3.73 -6.04
N LEU A 118 -4.96 -3.43 -5.25
CA LEU A 118 -3.66 -4.07 -5.39
C LEU A 118 -3.74 -5.59 -5.15
N THR A 119 -4.53 -5.99 -4.15
CA THR A 119 -4.74 -7.40 -3.83
C THR A 119 -5.48 -8.12 -4.95
N ALA A 120 -6.50 -7.48 -5.52
CA ALA A 120 -7.25 -8.05 -6.64
C ALA A 120 -6.35 -8.27 -7.86
N LEU A 121 -5.40 -7.38 -8.11
CA LEU A 121 -4.40 -7.58 -9.19
C LEU A 121 -3.55 -8.82 -8.93
N LYS A 122 -3.15 -9.06 -7.68
CA LYS A 122 -2.40 -10.27 -7.31
C LYS A 122 -3.22 -11.54 -7.47
N LEU A 123 -4.54 -11.43 -7.38
CA LEU A 123 -5.47 -12.56 -7.56
C LEU A 123 -5.97 -12.66 -9.01
N ASP A 124 -5.38 -11.93 -9.93
CA ASP A 124 -5.75 -11.88 -11.35
C ASP A 124 -7.21 -11.45 -11.60
N SER A 125 -7.78 -10.69 -10.68
CA SER A 125 -9.15 -10.18 -10.78
C SER A 125 -9.13 -8.74 -11.27
N ARG A 126 -8.85 -8.55 -12.57
CA ARG A 126 -8.64 -7.21 -13.14
C ARG A 126 -9.87 -6.32 -13.08
N GLU A 127 -11.07 -6.89 -13.29
CA GLU A 127 -12.32 -6.13 -13.19
C GLU A 127 -12.57 -5.66 -11.75
N ALA A 128 -12.35 -6.53 -10.77
CA ALA A 128 -12.48 -6.16 -9.37
C ALA A 128 -11.44 -5.10 -8.99
N ALA A 129 -10.19 -5.27 -9.46
CA ALA A 129 -9.13 -4.29 -9.23
C ALA A 129 -9.52 -2.91 -9.74
N HIS A 130 -10.06 -2.83 -10.97
CA HIS A 130 -10.52 -1.57 -11.54
C HIS A 130 -11.58 -0.92 -10.66
N ALA A 131 -12.58 -1.70 -10.23
CA ALA A 131 -13.67 -1.17 -9.40
C ALA A 131 -13.16 -0.66 -8.04
N TYR A 132 -12.27 -1.41 -7.39
CA TYR A 132 -11.71 -1.01 -6.11
C TYR A 132 -10.83 0.24 -6.22
N LEU A 133 -9.97 0.29 -7.24
CA LEU A 133 -9.08 1.44 -7.45
C LEU A 133 -9.86 2.69 -7.81
N LEU A 134 -10.92 2.54 -8.62
CA LEU A 134 -11.80 3.66 -8.93
C LEU A 134 -12.46 4.19 -7.66
N LYS A 135 -12.95 3.31 -6.78
CA LYS A 135 -13.53 3.70 -5.50
C LYS A 135 -12.51 4.40 -4.61
N ALA A 136 -11.29 3.89 -4.57
CA ALA A 136 -10.21 4.53 -3.80
C ALA A 136 -10.01 5.98 -4.25
N LEU A 137 -9.97 6.22 -5.56
CA LEU A 137 -9.77 7.55 -6.12
C LEU A 137 -10.98 8.46 -5.95
N GLN A 138 -12.20 7.90 -5.91
CA GLN A 138 -13.40 8.67 -5.57
C GLN A 138 -13.35 9.19 -4.14
N LEU A 139 -12.78 8.40 -3.21
CA LEU A 139 -12.67 8.80 -1.81
C LEU A 139 -11.48 9.73 -1.56
N ASN A 140 -10.39 9.55 -2.28
CA ASN A 140 -9.20 10.39 -2.20
C ASN A 140 -8.46 10.36 -3.53
N GLN A 141 -8.50 11.47 -4.25
CA GLN A 141 -7.90 11.58 -5.58
C GLN A 141 -6.37 11.61 -5.58
N ARG A 142 -5.75 11.82 -4.44
CA ARG A 142 -4.29 12.00 -4.30
C ARG A 142 -3.62 10.75 -3.77
N GLN A 143 -3.77 9.65 -4.49
CA GLN A 143 -3.18 8.35 -4.14
C GLN A 143 -2.33 7.86 -5.31
N PRO A 144 -0.99 8.06 -5.24
CA PRO A 144 -0.12 7.74 -6.38
C PRO A 144 -0.19 6.28 -6.84
N LYS A 145 -0.23 5.33 -5.90
CA LYS A 145 -0.30 3.91 -6.26
C LYS A 145 -1.57 3.59 -7.04
N ALA A 146 -2.71 4.08 -6.57
CA ALA A 146 -3.98 3.87 -7.25
C ALA A 146 -3.98 4.51 -8.64
N LEU A 147 -3.42 5.72 -8.77
CA LEU A 147 -3.32 6.42 -10.04
C LEU A 147 -2.46 5.66 -11.04
N LEU A 148 -1.29 5.16 -10.63
CA LEU A 148 -0.41 4.42 -11.52
C LEU A 148 -1.05 3.11 -11.98
N GLU A 149 -1.68 2.38 -11.06
CA GLU A 149 -2.36 1.13 -11.43
C GLU A 149 -3.53 1.39 -12.40
N MET A 150 -4.31 2.45 -12.18
CA MET A 150 -5.40 2.82 -13.08
C MET A 150 -4.86 3.25 -14.44
N ALA A 151 -3.72 3.93 -14.48
CA ALA A 151 -3.07 4.30 -15.73
C ALA A 151 -2.68 3.05 -16.53
N GLU A 152 -2.08 2.05 -15.87
CA GLU A 152 -1.70 0.81 -16.54
C GLU A 152 -2.90 -0.01 -17.00
N LEU A 153 -3.91 -0.18 -16.14
CA LEU A 153 -5.13 -0.90 -16.51
C LEU A 153 -5.83 -0.25 -17.72
N SER A 154 -5.92 1.08 -17.71
CA SER A 154 -6.52 1.83 -18.80
C SER A 154 -5.72 1.67 -20.10
N TYR A 155 -4.37 1.75 -20.02
CA TYR A 155 -3.49 1.55 -21.15
C TYR A 155 -3.68 0.13 -21.74
N GLU A 156 -3.68 -0.89 -20.89
CA GLU A 156 -3.84 -2.28 -21.34
C GLU A 156 -5.20 -2.53 -21.98
N ASN A 157 -6.23 -1.82 -21.54
CA ASN A 157 -7.57 -1.87 -22.10
C ASN A 157 -7.73 -0.93 -23.32
N ARG A 158 -6.64 -0.30 -23.78
CA ARG A 158 -6.62 0.65 -24.87
C ARG A 158 -7.49 1.88 -24.66
N HIS A 159 -7.74 2.24 -23.41
CA HIS A 159 -8.39 3.48 -23.02
C HIS A 159 -7.30 4.52 -22.77
N TYR A 160 -6.74 5.04 -23.86
CA TYR A 160 -5.51 5.83 -23.79
C TYR A 160 -5.70 7.22 -23.20
N VAL A 161 -6.83 7.86 -23.44
CA VAL A 161 -7.10 9.19 -22.88
C VAL A 161 -7.22 9.12 -21.34
N PRO A 162 -8.05 8.24 -20.77
CA PRO A 162 -8.03 8.04 -19.31
C PRO A 162 -6.66 7.62 -18.77
N ALA A 163 -5.94 6.74 -19.49
CA ALA A 163 -4.61 6.31 -19.08
C ALA A 163 -3.66 7.50 -18.93
N ARG A 164 -3.66 8.41 -19.91
CA ARG A 164 -2.86 9.64 -19.87
C ARG A 164 -3.26 10.52 -18.69
N ASP A 165 -4.54 10.69 -18.44
CA ASP A 165 -5.02 11.53 -17.33
C ASP A 165 -4.54 10.97 -15.98
N TYR A 166 -4.71 9.68 -15.73
CA TYR A 166 -4.22 9.05 -14.51
C TYR A 166 -2.70 9.16 -14.38
N TYR A 167 -1.98 8.95 -15.47
CA TYR A 167 -0.53 9.04 -15.49
C TYR A 167 -0.04 10.46 -15.14
N ASP A 168 -0.64 11.48 -15.74
CA ASP A 168 -0.27 12.86 -15.47
C ASP A 168 -0.53 13.24 -14.01
N ARG A 169 -1.65 12.79 -13.47
CA ARG A 169 -1.97 13.02 -12.05
C ARG A 169 -0.99 12.29 -11.12
N PHE A 170 -0.59 11.08 -11.49
CA PHE A 170 0.48 10.36 -10.77
C PHE A 170 1.78 11.16 -10.79
N SER A 171 2.16 11.69 -11.95
CA SER A 171 3.41 12.43 -12.12
C SER A 171 3.49 13.69 -11.26
N GLU A 172 2.34 14.30 -10.96
CA GLU A 172 2.29 15.47 -10.09
C GLU A 172 2.55 15.12 -8.60
N LEU A 173 2.30 13.86 -8.22
CA LEU A 173 2.35 13.44 -6.81
C LEU A 173 3.59 12.63 -6.46
N SER A 174 4.24 12.02 -7.43
CA SER A 174 5.29 11.03 -7.16
C SER A 174 6.41 11.13 -8.18
N ALA A 175 7.62 10.83 -7.75
CA ALA A 175 8.75 10.62 -8.65
C ALA A 175 8.53 9.36 -9.47
N HIS A 176 9.16 9.30 -10.64
CA HIS A 176 9.09 8.15 -11.52
C HIS A 176 10.14 7.12 -11.15
N ASP A 177 9.77 5.85 -11.32
CA ASP A 177 10.68 4.70 -11.28
C ASP A 177 10.76 4.08 -12.69
N ALA A 178 11.44 2.94 -12.80
CA ALA A 178 11.59 2.27 -14.08
C ALA A 178 10.24 1.90 -14.70
N ARG A 179 9.32 1.39 -13.88
CA ARG A 179 7.99 0.98 -14.31
C ARG A 179 7.17 2.16 -14.85
N SER A 180 7.13 3.25 -14.10
CA SER A 180 6.35 4.41 -14.52
C SER A 180 6.97 5.13 -15.72
N LEU A 181 8.29 5.12 -15.85
CA LEU A 181 8.96 5.67 -17.03
C LEU A 181 8.63 4.84 -18.28
N LEU A 182 8.59 3.52 -18.16
CA LEU A 182 8.21 2.66 -19.28
C LEU A 182 6.78 2.94 -19.73
N LEU A 183 5.85 3.06 -18.78
CA LEU A 183 4.46 3.43 -19.12
C LEU A 183 4.40 4.81 -19.79
N GLY A 184 5.17 5.76 -19.28
CA GLY A 184 5.27 7.10 -19.87
C GLY A 184 5.75 7.06 -21.33
N SER A 185 6.74 6.22 -21.62
CA SER A 185 7.23 6.04 -22.99
C SER A 185 6.15 5.46 -23.92
N ARG A 186 5.39 4.51 -23.42
CA ARG A 186 4.29 3.89 -24.16
C ARG A 186 3.18 4.89 -24.46
N LEU A 187 2.82 5.71 -23.47
CA LEU A 187 1.82 6.78 -23.67
C LEU A 187 2.32 7.84 -24.64
N ALA A 188 3.59 8.25 -24.53
CA ALA A 188 4.20 9.20 -25.45
C ALA A 188 4.15 8.69 -26.88
N ARG A 189 4.33 7.40 -27.09
CA ARG A 189 4.22 6.79 -28.42
C ARG A 189 2.80 6.83 -28.94
N VAL A 190 1.81 6.48 -28.09
CA VAL A 190 0.41 6.51 -28.48
C VAL A 190 -0.01 7.91 -28.95
N PHE A 191 0.44 8.94 -28.25
CA PHE A 191 0.08 10.34 -28.53
C PHE A 191 1.08 11.05 -29.45
N ASP A 192 2.05 10.31 -30.00
CA ASP A 192 3.06 10.82 -30.95
C ASP A 192 3.84 12.02 -30.37
N GLU A 193 4.25 11.91 -29.13
CA GLU A 193 5.01 12.94 -28.43
C GLU A 193 6.50 12.55 -28.43
N GLN A 194 7.21 12.87 -29.53
CA GLN A 194 8.57 12.43 -29.76
C GLN A 194 9.55 12.95 -28.69
N GLY A 195 9.37 14.19 -28.24
CA GLY A 195 10.23 14.76 -27.20
C GLY A 195 10.11 14.03 -25.89
N ALA A 196 8.87 13.75 -25.46
CA ALA A 196 8.62 13.00 -24.22
C ALA A 196 9.12 11.55 -24.33
N LEU A 197 8.96 10.93 -25.49
CA LEU A 197 9.47 9.57 -25.74
C LEU A 197 10.99 9.52 -25.59
N ALA A 198 11.70 10.46 -26.18
CA ALA A 198 13.17 10.54 -26.07
C ALA A 198 13.59 10.80 -24.63
N GLU A 199 12.90 11.68 -23.92
CA GLU A 199 13.22 12.02 -22.54
C GLU A 199 13.06 10.83 -21.60
N THR A 200 11.96 10.07 -21.72
CA THR A 200 11.77 8.88 -20.88
C THR A 200 12.84 7.83 -21.15
N GLY A 201 13.23 7.66 -22.41
CA GLY A 201 14.32 6.76 -22.79
C GLY A 201 15.64 7.16 -22.17
N GLN A 202 15.97 8.44 -22.19
CA GLN A 202 17.20 8.96 -21.56
C GLN A 202 17.20 8.76 -20.06
N GLN A 203 16.07 8.97 -19.40
CA GLN A 203 15.96 8.74 -17.96
C GLN A 203 16.11 7.26 -17.61
N LEU A 204 15.47 6.36 -18.38
CA LEU A 204 15.63 4.92 -18.20
C LEU A 204 17.09 4.50 -18.35
N GLN A 205 17.76 4.99 -19.41
CA GLN A 205 19.17 4.67 -19.65
C GLN A 205 20.07 5.16 -18.52
N ARG A 206 19.84 6.37 -18.06
CA ARG A 206 20.70 7.00 -17.04
C ARG A 206 20.47 6.41 -15.65
N LEU A 207 19.19 6.23 -15.26
CA LEU A 207 18.84 5.87 -13.89
C LEU A 207 18.62 4.37 -13.70
N TYR A 208 18.19 3.66 -14.74
CA TYR A 208 17.77 2.25 -14.65
C TYR A 208 18.34 1.40 -15.79
N PRO A 209 19.66 1.50 -16.08
CA PRO A 209 20.23 0.85 -17.29
C PRO A 209 20.18 -0.67 -17.26
N GLY A 210 20.22 -1.27 -16.07
CA GLY A 210 20.25 -2.73 -15.92
C GLY A 210 18.86 -3.36 -15.70
N THR A 211 17.78 -2.62 -15.94
CA THR A 211 16.43 -3.10 -15.63
C THR A 211 15.75 -3.76 -16.82
N PRO A 212 14.82 -4.69 -16.58
CA PRO A 212 13.98 -5.23 -17.65
C PRO A 212 13.17 -4.14 -18.37
N GLU A 213 12.75 -3.09 -17.64
CA GLU A 213 11.98 -1.98 -18.19
C GLU A 213 12.77 -1.24 -19.26
N TYR A 214 14.07 -0.99 -19.03
CA TYR A 214 14.89 -0.35 -20.06
C TYR A 214 15.07 -1.26 -21.28
N GLN A 215 15.27 -2.55 -21.10
CA GLN A 215 15.33 -3.50 -22.21
C GLN A 215 14.03 -3.53 -22.98
N GLN A 216 12.90 -3.50 -22.29
CA GLN A 216 11.58 -3.45 -22.92
C GLN A 216 11.40 -2.15 -23.72
N TYR A 217 11.81 -1.02 -23.14
CA TYR A 217 11.79 0.26 -23.86
C TYR A 217 12.59 0.17 -25.18
N LEU A 218 13.81 -0.38 -25.13
CA LEU A 218 14.65 -0.52 -26.31
C LEU A 218 14.00 -1.39 -27.39
N SER A 219 13.37 -2.51 -26.98
CA SER A 219 12.70 -3.41 -27.92
C SER A 219 11.50 -2.73 -28.61
N GLU A 220 10.83 -1.83 -27.93
CA GLU A 220 9.65 -1.11 -28.45
C GLU A 220 10.04 0.04 -29.38
N GLN A 221 11.31 0.41 -29.48
CA GLN A 221 11.81 1.43 -30.41
C GLN A 221 12.08 0.87 -31.82
N ARG A 222 11.97 -0.42 -32.03
CA ARG A 222 12.26 -1.07 -33.32
C ARG A 222 11.12 -0.97 -34.31
#